data_803f7c2c11b87cf35eddea44e70bc121
#
_entry.id   803f7c2c11b87cf35eddea44e70bc121
#
_cell.length_a   1.000
_cell.length_b   1.000
_cell.length_c   1.000
_cell.angle_alpha   90.00
_cell.angle_beta   90.00
_cell.angle_gamma   90.00
#
_symmetry.space_group_name_H-M   'P 1'
#
loop_
_entity.id
_entity.type
_entity.pdbx_description
1 polymer ?
#
loop_
_entity_poly.entity_id
_entity_poly.type
_entity_poly.pdbx_seq_one_letter_code
_entity_poly.pdbx_strand_id
1 'polypeptide(L)'
;KKKIALFTNVCKEAVFSAEDASSIYDIPIMLKKQKMDDFIIKKMNLKKNKSNIKPWTEYKQKVKKCRKNVKIAMIGKYVDLEDSYKSLNEALYHAGIINMLKVDIDYIDSESIKKSTIKSLSRKL
;
A
#
# COMPACT_ATOMS: atom_id res chain seq x y z
N LYS A 1 -20.41 9.98 -12.10
CA LYS A 1 -19.89 11.32 -11.79
C LYS A 1 -20.98 12.40 -11.84
N LYS A 2 -21.83 12.50 -12.92
CA LYS A 2 -22.89 13.53 -13.02
C LYS A 2 -23.85 13.53 -11.83
N LYS A 3 -24.40 12.35 -11.44
CA LYS A 3 -25.31 12.24 -10.29
C LYS A 3 -24.63 12.69 -8.99
N ILE A 4 -23.40 12.23 -8.72
CA ILE A 4 -22.66 12.64 -7.51
C ILE A 4 -22.45 14.15 -7.51
N ALA A 5 -21.98 14.74 -8.59
CA ALA A 5 -21.77 16.18 -8.72
C ALA A 5 -23.06 16.97 -8.42
N LEU A 6 -24.20 16.51 -8.93
CA LEU A 6 -25.50 17.13 -8.69
C LEU A 6 -25.90 17.08 -7.20
N PHE A 7 -25.80 15.90 -6.57
CA PHE A 7 -26.21 15.72 -5.17
C PHE A 7 -25.28 16.39 -4.17
N THR A 8 -23.98 16.52 -4.50
CA THR A 8 -22.98 17.15 -3.63
C THR A 8 -22.74 18.63 -3.96
N ASN A 9 -23.48 19.18 -4.92
CA ASN A 9 -23.38 20.57 -5.37
C ASN A 9 -21.95 20.99 -5.75
N VAL A 10 -21.25 20.12 -6.46
CA VAL A 10 -19.90 20.38 -6.99
C VAL A 10 -19.88 20.27 -8.51
N CYS A 11 -18.89 20.86 -9.17
CA CYS A 11 -18.72 20.66 -10.61
C CYS A 11 -18.32 19.20 -10.92
N LYS A 12 -18.68 18.71 -12.10
CA LYS A 12 -18.40 17.34 -12.55
C LYS A 12 -16.91 17.00 -12.50
N GLU A 13 -16.07 17.98 -12.79
CA GLU A 13 -14.62 17.91 -12.81
C GLU A 13 -14.01 17.70 -11.41
N ALA A 14 -14.77 18.02 -10.34
CA ALA A 14 -14.37 17.80 -8.95
C ALA A 14 -14.65 16.37 -8.47
N VAL A 15 -15.30 15.53 -9.28
CA VAL A 15 -15.61 14.15 -8.91
C VAL A 15 -14.58 13.20 -9.49
N PHE A 16 -13.73 12.67 -8.63
CA PHE A 16 -12.70 11.68 -8.95
C PHE A 16 -13.13 10.28 -8.53
N SER A 17 -12.71 9.27 -9.28
CA SER A 17 -12.95 7.86 -8.93
C SER A 17 -11.74 7.33 -8.14
N ALA A 18 -12.00 6.75 -6.97
CA ALA A 18 -11.04 5.90 -6.28
C ALA A 18 -11.50 4.45 -6.49
N GLU A 19 -10.92 3.80 -7.50
CA GLU A 19 -11.20 2.41 -7.81
C GLU A 19 -10.29 1.51 -6.98
N ASP A 20 -10.72 0.27 -6.77
CA ASP A 20 -9.91 -0.71 -6.07
C ASP A 20 -8.58 -0.91 -6.80
N ALA A 21 -7.49 -0.89 -6.04
CA ALA A 21 -6.15 -1.02 -6.56
C ALA A 21 -5.40 -2.17 -5.87
N SER A 22 -4.54 -2.84 -6.61
CA SER A 22 -3.72 -3.95 -6.08
C SER A 22 -2.69 -3.48 -5.05
N SER A 23 -2.39 -2.19 -5.02
CA SER A 23 -1.46 -1.57 -4.08
C SER A 23 -1.85 -0.12 -3.82
N ILE A 24 -1.67 0.33 -2.57
CA ILE A 24 -1.83 1.75 -2.20
C ILE A 24 -0.94 2.67 -3.04
N TYR A 25 0.19 2.16 -3.53
CA TYR A 25 1.14 2.90 -4.37
C TYR A 25 0.66 3.09 -5.82
N ASP A 26 -0.44 2.47 -6.22
CA ASP A 26 -1.11 2.72 -7.50
C ASP A 26 -2.03 3.95 -7.44
N ILE A 27 -2.51 4.31 -6.24
CA ILE A 27 -3.46 5.41 -6.04
C ILE A 27 -2.94 6.76 -6.56
N PRO A 28 -1.70 7.20 -6.23
CA PRO A 28 -1.18 8.47 -6.77
C PRO A 28 -1.15 8.50 -8.30
N ILE A 29 -0.83 7.36 -8.94
CA ILE A 29 -0.80 7.23 -10.40
C ILE A 29 -2.22 7.34 -10.98
N MET A 30 -3.19 6.68 -10.34
CA MET A 30 -4.60 6.70 -10.74
C MET A 30 -5.20 8.12 -10.62
N LEU A 31 -4.95 8.82 -9.53
CA LEU A 31 -5.44 10.18 -9.30
C LEU A 31 -4.76 11.18 -10.24
N LYS A 32 -3.45 11.02 -10.51
CA LYS A 32 -2.74 11.82 -11.49
C LYS A 32 -3.30 11.68 -12.91
N LYS A 33 -3.66 10.47 -13.34
CA LYS A 33 -4.31 10.24 -14.63
C LYS A 33 -5.64 10.99 -14.77
N GLN A 34 -6.35 11.18 -13.67
CA GLN A 34 -7.59 11.94 -13.61
C GLN A 34 -7.36 13.46 -13.49
N LYS A 35 -6.11 13.93 -13.43
CA LYS A 35 -5.72 15.34 -13.26
C LYS A 35 -6.25 15.96 -11.96
N MET A 36 -6.35 15.15 -10.88
CA MET A 36 -6.84 15.61 -9.58
C MET A 36 -5.94 16.69 -9.00
N ASP A 37 -4.63 16.51 -9.08
CA ASP A 37 -3.62 17.49 -8.63
C ASP A 37 -3.76 18.84 -9.38
N ASP A 38 -3.92 18.82 -10.70
CA ASP A 38 -4.12 20.02 -11.51
C ASP A 38 -5.42 20.75 -11.11
N PHE A 39 -6.49 19.99 -10.83
CA PHE A 39 -7.75 20.54 -10.38
C PHE A 39 -7.62 21.22 -9.02
N ILE A 40 -6.98 20.57 -8.05
CA ILE A 40 -6.78 21.11 -6.70
C ILE A 40 -5.92 22.37 -6.75
N ILE A 41 -4.79 22.36 -7.46
CA ILE A 41 -3.91 23.52 -7.65
C ILE A 41 -4.68 24.71 -8.20
N LYS A 42 -5.48 24.48 -9.24
CA LYS A 42 -6.32 25.54 -9.84
C LYS A 42 -7.39 26.03 -8.88
N LYS A 43 -8.09 25.13 -8.19
CA LYS A 43 -9.19 25.48 -7.27
C LYS A 43 -8.71 26.27 -6.06
N MET A 44 -7.53 25.94 -5.54
CA MET A 44 -6.91 26.59 -4.38
C MET A 44 -6.02 27.78 -4.77
N ASN A 45 -5.97 28.13 -6.06
CA ASN A 45 -5.12 29.20 -6.59
C ASN A 45 -3.65 29.07 -6.16
N LEU A 46 -3.12 27.85 -6.14
CA LEU A 46 -1.74 27.57 -5.79
C LEU A 46 -0.82 27.73 -6.99
N LYS A 47 0.44 28.08 -6.70
CA LYS A 47 1.48 28.09 -7.75
C LYS A 47 1.70 26.68 -8.27
N LYS A 48 1.54 26.49 -9.58
CA LYS A 48 1.76 25.21 -10.22
C LYS A 48 3.25 24.87 -10.28
N ASN A 49 3.66 23.82 -9.58
CA ASN A 49 4.97 23.21 -9.71
C ASN A 49 4.91 22.00 -10.66
N LYS A 50 6.06 21.63 -11.23
CA LYS A 50 6.15 20.43 -12.07
C LYS A 50 5.95 19.18 -11.20
N SER A 51 4.81 18.50 -11.36
CA SER A 51 4.56 17.27 -10.61
C SER A 51 5.46 16.14 -11.12
N ASN A 52 6.06 15.40 -10.19
CA ASN A 52 6.91 14.27 -10.50
C ASN A 52 6.27 12.97 -10.02
N ILE A 53 5.70 12.20 -10.93
CA ILE A 53 5.11 10.88 -10.66
C ILE A 53 6.12 9.74 -10.81
N LYS A 54 7.34 10.04 -11.27
CA LYS A 54 8.38 9.06 -11.57
C LYS A 54 8.71 8.14 -10.38
N PRO A 55 8.87 8.63 -9.12
CA PRO A 55 9.17 7.76 -7.98
C PRO A 55 8.12 6.65 -7.77
N TRP A 56 6.84 6.96 -7.97
CA TRP A 56 5.74 6.00 -7.84
C TRP A 56 5.78 4.93 -8.93
N THR A 57 6.08 5.33 -10.17
CA THR A 57 6.19 4.38 -11.28
C THR A 57 7.44 3.49 -11.16
N GLU A 58 8.55 4.03 -10.70
CA GLU A 58 9.78 3.28 -10.42
C GLU A 58 9.59 2.27 -9.29
N TYR A 59 8.92 2.67 -8.20
CA TYR A 59 8.56 1.78 -7.11
C TYR A 59 7.76 0.57 -7.63
N LYS A 60 6.70 0.82 -8.39
CA LYS A 60 5.88 -0.24 -9.00
C LYS A 60 6.69 -1.19 -9.89
N GLN A 61 7.66 -0.66 -10.64
CA GLN A 61 8.55 -1.47 -11.47
C GLN A 61 9.49 -2.34 -10.62
N LYS A 62 10.01 -1.80 -9.49
CA LYS A 62 10.84 -2.57 -8.55
C LYS A 62 10.06 -3.73 -7.94
N VAL A 63 8.84 -3.48 -7.47
CA VAL A 63 7.95 -4.54 -6.95
C VAL A 63 7.80 -5.70 -7.95
N LYS A 64 7.58 -5.39 -9.22
CA LYS A 64 7.44 -6.41 -10.28
C LYS A 64 8.73 -7.21 -10.56
N LYS A 65 9.89 -6.67 -10.22
CA LYS A 65 11.19 -7.32 -10.42
C LYS A 65 11.59 -8.25 -9.27
N CYS A 66 10.94 -8.14 -8.11
CA CYS A 66 11.18 -9.04 -6.99
C CYS A 66 10.72 -10.46 -7.34
N ARG A 67 11.66 -11.41 -7.42
CA ARG A 67 11.37 -12.81 -7.81
C ARG A 67 11.67 -13.82 -6.71
N LYS A 68 12.56 -13.48 -5.78
CA LYS A 68 12.91 -14.34 -4.65
C LYS A 68 12.02 -14.00 -3.46
N ASN A 69 11.53 -15.00 -2.76
CA ASN A 69 10.73 -14.81 -1.57
C ASN A 69 11.60 -14.95 -0.32
N VAL A 70 11.25 -14.18 0.71
CA VAL A 70 11.73 -14.36 2.08
C VAL A 70 10.52 -14.48 2.99
N LYS A 71 10.51 -15.50 3.85
CA LYS A 71 9.48 -15.66 4.87
C LYS A 71 9.91 -14.99 6.15
N ILE A 72 8.98 -14.28 6.79
CA ILE A 72 9.18 -13.61 8.09
C ILE A 72 8.04 -14.05 9.00
N ALA A 73 8.37 -14.63 10.14
CA ALA A 73 7.38 -14.90 11.18
C ALA A 73 7.13 -13.64 11.98
N MET A 74 5.88 -13.20 12.02
CA MET A 74 5.42 -12.13 12.89
C MET A 74 4.70 -12.74 14.09
N ILE A 75 5.39 -12.75 15.23
CA ILE A 75 4.84 -13.29 16.47
C ILE A 75 4.26 -12.14 17.30
N GLY A 76 2.97 -12.18 17.57
CA GLY A 76 2.31 -11.10 18.29
C GLY A 76 0.95 -11.49 18.86
N LYS A 77 0.29 -10.52 19.49
CA LYS A 77 -1.12 -10.63 19.89
C LYS A 77 -2.01 -9.99 18.81
N TYR A 78 -3.27 -10.43 18.77
CA TYR A 78 -4.28 -9.88 17.83
C TYR A 78 -3.84 -9.97 16.36
N VAL A 79 -3.15 -11.02 16.00
CA VAL A 79 -2.61 -11.23 14.64
C VAL A 79 -3.70 -11.37 13.56
N ASP A 80 -4.93 -11.68 13.97
CA ASP A 80 -6.09 -11.73 13.08
C ASP A 80 -6.61 -10.32 12.69
N LEU A 81 -6.13 -9.27 13.36
CA LEU A 81 -6.46 -7.88 13.06
C LEU A 81 -5.36 -7.29 12.18
N GLU A 82 -5.47 -7.45 10.86
CA GLU A 82 -4.47 -7.00 9.88
C GLU A 82 -4.06 -5.53 10.05
N ASP A 83 -5.00 -4.66 10.42
CA ASP A 83 -4.74 -3.23 10.60
C ASP A 83 -3.81 -2.93 11.78
N SER A 84 -3.76 -3.79 12.79
CA SER A 84 -2.88 -3.61 13.97
C SER A 84 -1.39 -3.63 13.60
N TYR A 85 -1.05 -4.31 12.51
CA TYR A 85 0.33 -4.48 12.05
C TYR A 85 0.63 -3.74 10.75
N LYS A 86 -0.28 -2.89 10.27
CA LYS A 86 -0.21 -2.24 8.96
C LYS A 86 1.14 -1.55 8.71
N SER A 87 1.57 -0.70 9.64
CA SER A 87 2.84 0.05 9.49
C SER A 87 4.06 -0.86 9.47
N LEU A 88 4.06 -1.92 10.28
CA LEU A 88 5.15 -2.89 10.34
C LEU A 88 5.20 -3.72 9.05
N ASN A 89 4.04 -4.15 8.56
CA ASN A 89 3.93 -4.88 7.30
C ASN A 89 4.50 -4.06 6.14
N GLU A 90 4.09 -2.78 6.04
CA GLU A 90 4.59 -1.89 4.99
C GLU A 90 6.10 -1.66 5.11
N ALA A 91 6.64 -1.53 6.32
CA ALA A 91 8.07 -1.39 6.53
C ALA A 91 8.85 -2.64 6.05
N LEU A 92 8.33 -3.84 6.34
CA LEU A 92 8.92 -5.10 5.87
C LEU A 92 8.83 -5.25 4.35
N TYR A 93 7.70 -4.88 3.74
CA TYR A 93 7.57 -4.89 2.27
C TYR A 93 8.53 -3.91 1.61
N HIS A 94 8.70 -2.69 2.16
CA HIS A 94 9.67 -1.72 1.67
C HIS A 94 11.11 -2.25 1.75
N ALA A 95 11.48 -2.84 2.88
CA ALA A 95 12.81 -3.46 3.04
C ALA A 95 13.02 -4.59 2.04
N GLY A 96 12.00 -5.42 1.83
CA GLY A 96 12.02 -6.47 0.82
C GLY A 96 12.29 -5.92 -0.58
N ILE A 97 11.55 -4.89 -1.00
CA ILE A 97 11.70 -4.30 -2.34
C ILE A 97 13.09 -3.70 -2.56
N ILE A 98 13.68 -3.06 -1.54
CA ILE A 98 15.05 -2.54 -1.61
C ILE A 98 16.06 -3.67 -1.85
N ASN A 99 15.82 -4.83 -1.24
CA ASN A 99 16.66 -6.03 -1.38
C ASN A 99 16.25 -6.94 -2.55
N MET A 100 15.32 -6.51 -3.41
CA MET A 100 14.79 -7.28 -4.54
C MET A 100 14.12 -8.60 -4.11
N LEU A 101 13.54 -8.62 -2.91
CA LEU A 101 12.86 -9.76 -2.30
C LEU A 101 11.36 -9.49 -2.19
N LYS A 102 10.59 -10.53 -2.34
CA LYS A 102 9.17 -10.55 -2.01
C LYS A 102 9.01 -11.07 -0.59
N VAL A 103 8.45 -10.25 0.29
CA VAL A 103 8.25 -10.62 1.69
C VAL A 103 6.93 -11.36 1.83
N ASP A 104 6.97 -12.50 2.50
CA ASP A 104 5.84 -13.33 2.86
C ASP A 104 5.77 -13.39 4.40
N ILE A 105 4.72 -12.80 4.98
CA ILE A 105 4.58 -12.66 6.43
C ILE A 105 3.68 -13.76 6.95
N ASP A 106 4.23 -14.61 7.82
CA ASP A 106 3.50 -15.66 8.53
C ASP A 106 3.16 -15.16 9.95
N TYR A 107 1.87 -14.96 10.21
CA TYR A 107 1.40 -14.44 11.48
C TYR A 107 1.19 -15.58 12.48
N ILE A 108 1.80 -15.43 13.64
CA ILE A 108 1.75 -16.44 14.70
C ILE A 108 1.25 -15.78 15.98
N ASP A 109 0.10 -16.22 16.46
CA ASP A 109 -0.41 -15.76 17.76
C ASP A 109 0.51 -16.23 18.88
N SER A 110 1.06 -15.26 19.62
CA SER A 110 1.97 -15.53 20.75
C SER A 110 1.32 -16.34 21.87
N GLU A 111 0.01 -16.27 22.04
CA GLU A 111 -0.73 -17.02 23.05
C GLU A 111 -0.92 -18.49 22.66
N SER A 112 -0.83 -18.80 21.36
CA SER A 112 -0.90 -20.17 20.83
C SER A 112 0.42 -20.96 20.98
N ILE A 113 1.54 -20.28 21.27
CA ILE A 113 2.87 -20.90 21.31
C ILE A 113 3.06 -21.70 22.60
N LYS A 114 3.18 -23.02 22.47
CA LYS A 114 3.56 -23.93 23.56
C LYS A 114 5.03 -24.35 23.41
N LYS A 115 5.71 -24.71 24.52
CA LYS A 115 7.11 -25.19 24.49
C LYS A 115 7.33 -26.35 23.51
N SER A 116 6.34 -27.20 23.31
CA SER A 116 6.35 -28.31 22.34
C SER A 116 6.33 -27.84 20.86
N THR A 117 5.79 -26.65 20.61
CA THR A 117 5.61 -26.11 19.25
C THR A 117 6.81 -25.33 18.73
N ILE A 118 7.72 -24.88 19.63
CA ILE A 118 8.87 -24.05 19.27
C ILE A 118 9.79 -24.77 18.28
N LYS A 119 10.08 -26.08 18.50
CA LYS A 119 10.92 -26.86 17.58
C LYS A 119 10.29 -27.05 16.18
N SER A 120 8.96 -27.08 16.09
CA SER A 120 8.27 -27.20 14.81
C SER A 120 8.19 -25.85 14.08
N LEU A 121 8.08 -24.74 14.81
CA LEU A 121 8.10 -23.39 14.25
C LEU A 121 9.48 -23.04 13.66
N SER A 122 10.57 -23.36 14.37
CA SER A 122 11.93 -23.10 13.88
C SER A 122 12.33 -23.91 12.63
N ARG A 123 11.57 -24.95 12.27
CA ARG A 123 11.78 -25.73 11.04
C ARG A 123 10.97 -25.23 9.84
N LYS A 124 9.96 -24.37 10.09
CA LYS A 124 9.09 -23.79 9.04
C LYS A 124 9.59 -22.44 8.55
N LEU A 125 10.45 -21.81 9.30
CA LEU A 125 11.13 -20.53 9.00
C LEU A 125 12.49 -20.78 8.37
#